data_0d570f11a35cf74c1127200b11ce4239
#
_entry.id   0d570f11a35cf74c1127200b11ce4239
#
_cell.length_a   1.000
_cell.length_b   1.000
_cell.length_c   1.000
_cell.angle_alpha   90.00
_cell.angle_beta   90.00
_cell.angle_gamma   90.00
#
_symmetry.space_group_name_H-M   'P 1'
#
loop_
_entity.id
_entity.type
_entity.pdbx_description
1 polymer ?
#
loop_
_entity_poly.entity_id
_entity_poly.type
_entity_poly.pdbx_seq_one_letter_code
_entity_poly.pdbx_strand_id
1 'polypeptide(L)'
;MPTLSICETLSDVPATQWNALAGDANPFIQHEFLLAFESGQCLQNYGWLPRYFLVHNDNDELIGAMPAYEKHNSYGEFVFDWAWADAYQRAGLHYYPKLVIAIPYSPCQGPRLLAANNDPEIKSLLIEFALQFARKQNYSSVHWLFTLDDDYQLLTQHTRLQRFDYQFHWQNHDYKNFDDFLAQLSSKKRKNIKQERRKVRDQQIEIKTFKGDELSDEQWEKIYFFYKITFMKKSGAPTLSLDFFKAVAKQLLIIFAYHDDETVAGAICILGKDTLYGRHWGCLEEYDSLHFEVCYYTGIEYCIEQGLKTFEPGAQGEHKISRGFLPVKTRSAHWVQNEQFSQILQDHLQREAAALEDYGEDLWQASPYK
;
A
#
# COMPACT_ATOMS: atom_id res chain seq x y z
N MET A 1 -16.92 -28.98 11.72
CA MET A 1 -16.01 -28.62 10.59
C MET A 1 -16.14 -27.12 10.35
N PRO A 2 -15.06 -26.40 10.02
CA PRO A 2 -15.16 -24.97 9.80
C PRO A 2 -16.16 -24.64 8.68
N THR A 3 -16.93 -23.59 8.88
CA THR A 3 -17.89 -23.06 7.89
C THR A 3 -17.23 -21.97 7.08
N LEU A 4 -17.34 -22.08 5.74
CA LEU A 4 -16.80 -21.12 4.79
C LEU A 4 -17.93 -20.25 4.24
N SER A 5 -17.76 -18.93 4.28
CA SER A 5 -18.74 -17.99 3.75
C SER A 5 -18.07 -16.80 3.05
N ILE A 6 -18.83 -16.08 2.26
CA ILE A 6 -18.40 -14.84 1.62
C ILE A 6 -19.38 -13.74 2.02
N CYS A 7 -18.82 -12.60 2.44
CA CYS A 7 -19.55 -11.40 2.80
C CYS A 7 -19.25 -10.28 1.79
N GLU A 8 -20.25 -9.48 1.45
CA GLU A 8 -20.11 -8.38 0.46
C GLU A 8 -19.95 -7.01 1.11
N THR A 9 -20.05 -6.94 2.44
CA THR A 9 -19.79 -5.72 3.22
C THR A 9 -19.25 -6.07 4.59
N LEU A 10 -18.27 -5.34 5.08
CA LEU A 10 -17.73 -5.51 6.43
C LEU A 10 -18.69 -5.02 7.52
N SER A 11 -19.76 -4.26 7.18
CA SER A 11 -20.79 -3.92 8.17
C SER A 11 -21.50 -5.13 8.75
N ASP A 12 -21.48 -6.27 8.07
CA ASP A 12 -22.08 -7.53 8.54
C ASP A 12 -21.11 -8.36 9.41
N VAL A 13 -19.85 -7.94 9.55
CA VAL A 13 -18.82 -8.62 10.33
C VAL A 13 -18.48 -7.80 11.57
N PRO A 14 -18.56 -8.35 12.79
CA PRO A 14 -18.20 -7.63 14.00
C PRO A 14 -16.72 -7.17 13.95
N ALA A 15 -16.48 -5.87 14.13
CA ALA A 15 -15.13 -5.29 14.11
C ALA A 15 -14.19 -5.95 15.14
N THR A 16 -14.72 -6.32 16.31
CA THR A 16 -13.95 -7.01 17.35
C THR A 16 -13.43 -8.38 16.92
N GLN A 17 -14.21 -9.13 16.16
CA GLN A 17 -13.80 -10.44 15.64
C GLN A 17 -12.76 -10.29 14.51
N TRP A 18 -13.03 -9.39 13.56
CA TRP A 18 -12.09 -9.11 12.47
C TRP A 18 -10.74 -8.61 12.99
N ASN A 19 -10.77 -7.60 13.87
CA ASN A 19 -9.55 -6.98 14.41
C ASN A 19 -8.77 -7.93 15.33
N ALA A 20 -9.41 -8.90 15.97
CA ALA A 20 -8.72 -9.96 16.68
C ALA A 20 -7.82 -10.82 15.77
N LEU A 21 -8.22 -11.01 14.50
CA LEU A 21 -7.39 -11.71 13.51
C LEU A 21 -6.37 -10.78 12.85
N ALA A 22 -6.76 -9.53 12.58
CA ALA A 22 -5.92 -8.54 11.91
C ALA A 22 -4.72 -8.09 12.76
N GLY A 23 -4.85 -8.13 14.09
CA GLY A 23 -3.87 -7.54 15.02
C GLY A 23 -3.84 -6.01 14.90
N ASP A 24 -2.87 -5.36 15.52
CA ASP A 24 -2.74 -3.90 15.57
C ASP A 24 -1.57 -3.32 14.76
N ALA A 25 -0.78 -4.17 14.11
CA ALA A 25 0.46 -3.77 13.47
C ALA A 25 0.24 -3.00 12.16
N ASN A 26 -0.71 -3.44 11.33
CA ASN A 26 -0.96 -2.87 10.02
C ASN A 26 -2.31 -2.15 9.99
N PRO A 27 -2.35 -0.83 9.77
CA PRO A 27 -3.60 -0.05 9.81
C PRO A 27 -4.54 -0.37 8.64
N PHE A 28 -3.99 -0.79 7.49
CA PHE A 28 -4.76 -1.01 6.27
C PHE A 28 -5.68 -2.23 6.31
N ILE A 29 -5.38 -3.20 7.20
CA ILE A 29 -6.17 -4.43 7.34
C ILE A 29 -7.22 -4.33 8.45
N GLN A 30 -7.24 -3.23 9.21
CA GLN A 30 -8.23 -3.01 10.26
C GLN A 30 -9.64 -2.92 9.67
N HIS A 31 -10.61 -3.44 10.41
CA HIS A 31 -12.02 -3.42 10.00
C HIS A 31 -12.49 -2.02 9.61
N GLU A 32 -12.20 -1.03 10.45
CA GLU A 32 -12.61 0.36 10.28
C GLU A 32 -11.98 0.99 9.03
N PHE A 33 -10.72 0.62 8.72
CA PHE A 33 -10.04 1.12 7.54
C PHE A 33 -10.66 0.55 6.26
N LEU A 34 -10.93 -0.75 6.23
CA LEU A 34 -11.56 -1.40 5.08
C LEU A 34 -13.01 -0.94 4.91
N LEU A 35 -13.77 -0.82 6.00
CA LEU A 35 -15.15 -0.33 5.98
C LEU A 35 -15.22 1.13 5.51
N ALA A 36 -14.19 1.96 5.77
CA ALA A 36 -14.14 3.33 5.31
C ALA A 36 -14.16 3.45 3.77
N PHE A 37 -13.61 2.48 3.04
CA PHE A 37 -13.73 2.44 1.58
C PHE A 37 -15.19 2.26 1.12
N GLU A 38 -15.95 1.42 1.84
CA GLU A 38 -17.36 1.16 1.53
C GLU A 38 -18.22 2.38 1.86
N SER A 39 -18.14 2.87 3.11
CA SER A 39 -18.91 4.02 3.59
C SER A 39 -18.58 5.31 2.83
N GLY A 40 -17.33 5.49 2.43
CA GLY A 40 -16.85 6.59 1.60
C GLY A 40 -17.17 6.45 0.11
N GLN A 41 -17.86 5.36 -0.32
CA GLN A 41 -18.19 5.07 -1.72
C GLN A 41 -16.98 5.04 -2.66
N CYS A 42 -15.84 4.54 -2.16
CA CYS A 42 -14.56 4.54 -2.88
C CYS A 42 -14.35 3.28 -3.72
N LEU A 43 -15.27 2.32 -3.77
CA LEU A 43 -15.06 1.01 -4.35
C LEU A 43 -15.78 0.78 -5.69
N GLN A 44 -17.10 0.72 -5.69
CA GLN A 44 -17.89 0.27 -6.85
C GLN A 44 -17.65 1.08 -8.11
N ASN A 45 -17.60 2.42 -8.00
CA ASN A 45 -17.38 3.33 -9.13
C ASN A 45 -16.02 3.11 -9.83
N TYR A 46 -15.09 2.42 -9.15
CA TYR A 46 -13.75 2.11 -9.65
C TYR A 46 -13.54 0.62 -9.90
N GLY A 47 -14.63 -0.16 -9.91
CA GLY A 47 -14.63 -1.57 -10.25
C GLY A 47 -14.05 -2.48 -9.16
N TRP A 48 -14.17 -2.09 -7.89
CA TRP A 48 -13.87 -2.93 -6.73
C TRP A 48 -15.17 -3.40 -6.11
N LEU A 49 -15.51 -4.70 -6.20
CA LEU A 49 -16.70 -5.28 -5.58
C LEU A 49 -16.26 -6.19 -4.44
N PRO A 50 -16.57 -5.85 -3.17
CA PRO A 50 -16.09 -6.63 -2.02
C PRO A 50 -16.58 -8.08 -2.05
N ARG A 51 -15.68 -8.99 -1.66
CA ARG A 51 -15.89 -10.43 -1.51
C ARG A 51 -15.01 -10.90 -0.35
N TYR A 52 -15.39 -10.57 0.88
CA TYR A 52 -14.62 -10.96 2.06
C TYR A 52 -14.83 -12.45 2.33
N PHE A 53 -13.75 -13.22 2.32
CA PHE A 53 -13.80 -14.64 2.65
C PHE A 53 -13.68 -14.81 4.15
N LEU A 54 -14.57 -15.60 4.74
CA LEU A 54 -14.67 -15.81 6.18
C LEU A 54 -14.65 -17.31 6.50
N VAL A 55 -13.97 -17.67 7.56
CA VAL A 55 -13.94 -19.02 8.13
C VAL A 55 -14.40 -18.96 9.58
N HIS A 56 -15.48 -19.66 9.91
CA HIS A 56 -15.99 -19.79 11.27
C HIS A 56 -15.78 -21.20 11.79
N ASN A 57 -15.52 -21.34 13.09
CA ASN A 57 -15.48 -22.64 13.76
C ASN A 57 -16.89 -23.14 14.11
N ASP A 58 -16.98 -24.34 14.75
CA ASP A 58 -18.26 -24.94 15.12
C ASP A 58 -19.06 -24.12 16.19
N ASN A 59 -18.42 -23.13 16.82
CA ASN A 59 -19.05 -22.21 17.78
C ASN A 59 -19.45 -20.86 17.14
N ASP A 60 -19.40 -20.76 15.81
CA ASP A 60 -19.66 -19.53 15.04
C ASP A 60 -18.68 -18.37 15.34
N GLU A 61 -17.47 -18.69 15.82
CA GLU A 61 -16.40 -17.71 16.02
C GLU A 61 -15.59 -17.55 14.73
N LEU A 62 -15.28 -16.31 14.36
CA LEU A 62 -14.45 -16.01 13.20
C LEU A 62 -12.99 -16.40 13.47
N ILE A 63 -12.51 -17.44 12.81
CA ILE A 63 -11.14 -17.97 12.98
C ILE A 63 -10.24 -17.68 11.77
N GLY A 64 -10.81 -17.25 10.64
CA GLY A 64 -10.05 -16.86 9.44
C GLY A 64 -10.79 -15.84 8.62
N ALA A 65 -10.05 -14.90 8.01
CA ALA A 65 -10.61 -13.89 7.13
C ALA A 65 -9.62 -13.48 6.04
N MET A 66 -10.12 -13.04 4.89
CA MET A 66 -9.31 -12.57 3.77
C MET A 66 -10.05 -11.47 3.00
N PRO A 67 -9.48 -10.24 2.92
CA PRO A 67 -10.07 -9.17 2.11
C PRO A 67 -9.86 -9.48 0.63
N ALA A 68 -10.94 -9.64 -0.10
CA ALA A 68 -10.90 -9.91 -1.52
C ALA A 68 -11.95 -9.07 -2.26
N TYR A 69 -11.70 -8.86 -3.54
CA TYR A 69 -12.54 -8.03 -4.39
C TYR A 69 -12.66 -8.65 -5.78
N GLU A 70 -13.87 -8.72 -6.29
CA GLU A 70 -14.11 -8.93 -7.70
C GLU A 70 -13.76 -7.66 -8.45
N LYS A 71 -12.96 -7.81 -9.53
CA LYS A 71 -12.43 -6.68 -10.30
C LYS A 71 -12.83 -6.79 -11.77
N HIS A 72 -13.31 -5.67 -12.31
CA HIS A 72 -13.67 -5.53 -13.73
C HIS A 72 -12.66 -4.69 -14.53
N ASN A 73 -11.57 -4.29 -13.90
CA ASN A 73 -10.44 -3.57 -14.49
C ASN A 73 -9.19 -3.77 -13.61
N SER A 74 -8.03 -3.23 -14.00
CA SER A 74 -6.77 -3.33 -13.24
C SER A 74 -6.34 -2.00 -12.58
N TYR A 75 -7.25 -1.05 -12.42
CA TYR A 75 -6.93 0.22 -11.77
C TYR A 75 -6.87 0.09 -10.25
N GLY A 76 -5.87 0.76 -9.64
CA GLY A 76 -5.73 0.88 -8.19
C GLY A 76 -5.09 -0.32 -7.49
N GLU A 77 -4.58 -1.31 -8.23
CA GLU A 77 -3.94 -2.51 -7.72
C GLU A 77 -2.42 -2.34 -7.47
N PHE A 78 -1.75 -1.50 -8.28
CA PHE A 78 -0.31 -1.23 -8.25
C PHE A 78 0.62 -2.42 -8.52
N VAL A 79 0.07 -3.59 -8.87
CA VAL A 79 0.77 -4.69 -9.52
C VAL A 79 0.21 -4.78 -10.92
N PHE A 80 0.96 -4.25 -11.90
CA PHE A 80 0.43 -4.00 -13.24
C PHE A 80 0.36 -5.28 -14.06
N ASP A 81 -0.86 -5.66 -14.46
CA ASP A 81 -1.17 -6.83 -15.28
C ASP A 81 -1.83 -6.45 -16.63
N TRP A 82 -1.64 -5.22 -17.07
CA TRP A 82 -2.19 -4.72 -18.34
C TRP A 82 -1.76 -5.58 -19.53
N ALA A 83 -0.50 -6.04 -19.55
CA ALA A 83 0.01 -6.92 -20.60
C ALA A 83 -0.72 -8.28 -20.61
N TRP A 84 -1.16 -8.76 -19.44
CA TRP A 84 -1.94 -10.00 -19.35
C TRP A 84 -3.35 -9.80 -19.92
N ALA A 85 -4.02 -8.71 -19.55
CA ALA A 85 -5.33 -8.36 -20.06
C ALA A 85 -5.31 -8.20 -21.59
N ASP A 86 -4.30 -7.51 -22.12
CA ASP A 86 -4.10 -7.33 -23.55
C ASP A 86 -3.82 -8.66 -24.28
N ALA A 87 -3.02 -9.56 -23.69
CA ALA A 87 -2.77 -10.89 -24.25
C ALA A 87 -4.06 -11.74 -24.31
N TYR A 88 -4.88 -11.69 -23.25
CA TYR A 88 -6.20 -12.35 -23.26
C TYR A 88 -7.09 -11.82 -24.36
N GLN A 89 -7.19 -10.50 -24.50
CA GLN A 89 -7.98 -9.86 -25.54
C GLN A 89 -7.53 -10.25 -26.95
N ARG A 90 -6.22 -10.28 -27.21
CA ARG A 90 -5.67 -10.72 -28.49
C ARG A 90 -5.95 -12.19 -28.81
N ALA A 91 -6.08 -13.02 -27.76
CA ALA A 91 -6.47 -14.43 -27.91
C ALA A 91 -8.00 -14.62 -28.01
N GLY A 92 -8.81 -13.56 -28.01
CA GLY A 92 -10.27 -13.64 -28.02
C GLY A 92 -10.88 -14.13 -26.72
N LEU A 93 -10.16 -13.98 -25.59
CA LEU A 93 -10.58 -14.40 -24.27
C LEU A 93 -10.90 -13.17 -23.39
N HIS A 94 -11.72 -13.39 -22.36
CA HIS A 94 -12.06 -12.36 -21.39
C HIS A 94 -11.13 -12.46 -20.17
N TYR A 95 -10.43 -11.37 -19.84
CA TYR A 95 -9.58 -11.26 -18.67
C TYR A 95 -10.37 -10.88 -17.40
N TYR A 96 -11.45 -10.15 -17.56
CA TYR A 96 -12.32 -9.76 -16.45
C TYR A 96 -13.63 -10.55 -16.49
N PRO A 97 -14.27 -10.83 -15.32
CA PRO A 97 -13.82 -10.47 -13.98
C PRO A 97 -12.66 -11.34 -13.47
N LYS A 98 -11.92 -10.81 -12.50
CA LYS A 98 -10.86 -11.48 -11.74
C LYS A 98 -11.06 -11.26 -10.24
N LEU A 99 -10.41 -12.07 -9.40
CA LEU A 99 -10.41 -11.91 -7.95
C LEU A 99 -9.07 -11.31 -7.48
N VAL A 100 -9.12 -10.24 -6.68
CA VAL A 100 -7.93 -9.57 -6.17
C VAL A 100 -7.97 -9.51 -4.64
N ILE A 101 -6.96 -10.07 -4.01
CA ILE A 101 -6.74 -10.04 -2.57
C ILE A 101 -5.67 -8.97 -2.30
N ALA A 102 -6.13 -7.78 -1.94
CA ALA A 102 -5.32 -6.59 -1.75
C ALA A 102 -6.03 -5.57 -0.86
N ILE A 103 -5.34 -4.48 -0.53
CA ILE A 103 -5.98 -3.28 0.02
C ILE A 103 -6.17 -2.30 -1.14
N PRO A 104 -7.39 -1.86 -1.43
CA PRO A 104 -7.66 -0.93 -2.52
C PRO A 104 -6.78 0.33 -2.44
N TYR A 105 -6.20 0.74 -3.56
CA TYR A 105 -5.37 1.95 -3.71
C TYR A 105 -4.14 2.05 -2.79
N SER A 106 -3.76 0.93 -2.14
CA SER A 106 -2.72 0.93 -1.10
C SER A 106 -1.63 -0.09 -1.43
N PRO A 107 -0.55 0.33 -2.12
CA PRO A 107 0.57 -0.55 -2.48
C PRO A 107 1.51 -0.76 -1.29
N CYS A 108 0.99 -1.35 -0.21
CA CYS A 108 1.74 -1.65 1.00
C CYS A 108 1.73 -3.14 1.31
N GLN A 109 2.87 -3.64 1.78
CA GLN A 109 2.95 -5.00 2.27
C GLN A 109 2.14 -5.17 3.56
N GLY A 110 1.53 -6.33 3.70
CA GLY A 110 0.75 -6.63 4.90
C GLY A 110 0.12 -8.02 4.83
N PRO A 111 -0.48 -8.49 5.92
CA PRO A 111 -1.17 -9.77 5.93
C PRO A 111 -2.35 -9.74 4.96
N ARG A 112 -2.50 -10.81 4.20
CA ARG A 112 -3.62 -11.01 3.29
C ARG A 112 -4.45 -12.23 3.69
N LEU A 113 -3.87 -13.11 4.49
CA LEU A 113 -4.49 -14.31 5.06
C LEU A 113 -4.52 -14.13 6.58
N LEU A 114 -5.69 -13.71 7.10
CA LEU A 114 -5.87 -13.54 8.54
C LEU A 114 -6.32 -14.88 9.12
N ALA A 115 -5.62 -15.35 10.15
CA ALA A 115 -5.97 -16.59 10.83
C ALA A 115 -5.70 -16.49 12.33
N ALA A 116 -6.59 -17.04 13.13
CA ALA A 116 -6.40 -17.17 14.57
C ALA A 116 -5.07 -17.89 14.86
N ASN A 117 -4.26 -17.35 15.77
CA ASN A 117 -2.94 -17.88 16.10
C ASN A 117 -1.97 -18.03 14.90
N ASN A 118 -2.22 -17.30 13.80
CA ASN A 118 -1.46 -17.41 12.54
C ASN A 118 -1.47 -18.84 11.96
N ASP A 119 -2.56 -19.58 12.16
CA ASP A 119 -2.68 -21.01 11.82
C ASP A 119 -2.56 -21.24 10.31
N PRO A 120 -1.56 -22.00 9.83
CA PRO A 120 -1.33 -22.23 8.41
C PRO A 120 -2.42 -23.12 7.77
N GLU A 121 -3.13 -23.95 8.52
CA GLU A 121 -4.23 -24.77 7.99
C GLU A 121 -5.43 -23.91 7.66
N ILE A 122 -5.77 -22.94 8.52
CA ILE A 122 -6.82 -21.95 8.25
C ILE A 122 -6.44 -21.06 7.05
N LYS A 123 -5.20 -20.62 6.97
CA LYS A 123 -4.70 -19.86 5.81
C LYS A 123 -4.79 -20.66 4.51
N SER A 124 -4.39 -21.93 4.52
CA SER A 124 -4.51 -22.82 3.36
C SER A 124 -5.97 -23.00 2.94
N LEU A 125 -6.87 -23.15 3.91
CA LEU A 125 -8.31 -23.26 3.65
C LEU A 125 -8.86 -22.00 2.96
N LEU A 126 -8.45 -20.81 3.38
CA LEU A 126 -8.81 -19.54 2.72
C LEU A 126 -8.32 -19.49 1.27
N ILE A 127 -7.08 -19.93 1.00
CA ILE A 127 -6.52 -19.99 -0.36
C ILE A 127 -7.33 -20.94 -1.24
N GLU A 128 -7.57 -22.15 -0.75
CA GLU A 128 -8.34 -23.16 -1.49
C GLU A 128 -9.76 -22.71 -1.76
N PHE A 129 -10.39 -22.07 -0.79
CA PHE A 129 -11.74 -21.53 -0.94
C PHE A 129 -11.77 -20.43 -2.02
N ALA A 130 -10.82 -19.52 -2.05
CA ALA A 130 -10.71 -18.50 -3.09
C ALA A 130 -10.54 -19.11 -4.48
N LEU A 131 -9.68 -20.13 -4.61
CA LEU A 131 -9.46 -20.84 -5.88
C LEU A 131 -10.72 -21.59 -6.34
N GLN A 132 -11.42 -22.27 -5.43
CA GLN A 132 -12.67 -22.96 -5.73
C GLN A 132 -13.77 -21.97 -6.16
N PHE A 133 -13.89 -20.85 -5.41
CA PHE A 133 -14.84 -19.79 -5.74
C PHE A 133 -14.55 -19.19 -7.12
N ALA A 134 -13.29 -18.85 -7.41
CA ALA A 134 -12.91 -18.29 -8.70
C ALA A 134 -13.24 -19.24 -9.87
N ARG A 135 -12.99 -20.55 -9.71
CA ARG A 135 -13.38 -21.55 -10.70
C ARG A 135 -14.90 -21.60 -10.89
N LYS A 136 -15.66 -21.64 -9.79
CA LYS A 136 -17.13 -21.69 -9.81
C LYS A 136 -17.75 -20.46 -10.46
N GLN A 137 -17.18 -19.27 -10.22
CA GLN A 137 -17.63 -18.00 -10.78
C GLN A 137 -17.05 -17.72 -12.18
N ASN A 138 -16.22 -18.63 -12.70
CA ASN A 138 -15.53 -18.48 -13.98
C ASN A 138 -14.67 -17.20 -14.07
N TYR A 139 -14.00 -16.83 -12.95
CA TYR A 139 -13.00 -15.76 -12.94
C TYR A 139 -11.76 -16.18 -13.72
N SER A 140 -11.15 -15.25 -14.45
CA SER A 140 -9.95 -15.53 -15.24
C SER A 140 -8.74 -15.84 -14.37
N SER A 141 -8.68 -15.23 -13.19
CA SER A 141 -7.48 -15.26 -12.33
C SER A 141 -7.78 -14.86 -10.89
N VAL A 142 -6.84 -15.20 -10.01
CA VAL A 142 -6.80 -14.77 -8.60
C VAL A 142 -5.43 -14.17 -8.31
N HIS A 143 -5.38 -13.01 -7.66
CA HIS A 143 -4.16 -12.25 -7.39
C HIS A 143 -4.06 -11.90 -5.90
N TRP A 144 -3.03 -12.39 -5.21
CA TRP A 144 -2.65 -11.95 -3.86
C TRP A 144 -1.51 -10.95 -3.97
N LEU A 145 -1.79 -9.68 -3.65
CA LEU A 145 -0.88 -8.57 -3.90
C LEU A 145 -0.27 -8.03 -2.61
N PHE A 146 1.03 -7.71 -2.64
CA PHE A 146 1.78 -7.12 -1.52
C PHE A 146 1.70 -7.97 -0.24
N THR A 147 1.88 -9.27 -0.39
CA THR A 147 1.83 -10.22 0.72
C THR A 147 3.08 -10.12 1.61
N LEU A 148 2.95 -10.47 2.88
CA LEU A 148 4.09 -10.76 3.75
C LEU A 148 4.78 -12.06 3.32
N ASP A 149 6.03 -12.24 3.73
CA ASP A 149 6.83 -13.40 3.34
C ASP A 149 6.19 -14.74 3.80
N ASP A 150 5.61 -14.80 4.99
CA ASP A 150 4.94 -16.02 5.48
C ASP A 150 3.72 -16.40 4.62
N ASP A 151 2.86 -15.41 4.31
CA ASP A 151 1.72 -15.64 3.42
C ASP A 151 2.19 -16.03 2.02
N TYR A 152 3.25 -15.37 1.51
CA TYR A 152 3.82 -15.67 0.21
C TYR A 152 4.36 -17.11 0.13
N GLN A 153 5.11 -17.56 1.14
CA GLN A 153 5.63 -18.93 1.17
C GLN A 153 4.50 -19.97 1.13
N LEU A 154 3.41 -19.71 1.85
CA LEU A 154 2.25 -20.60 1.79
C LEU A 154 1.57 -20.56 0.41
N LEU A 155 1.39 -19.37 -0.16
CA LEU A 155 0.82 -19.19 -1.50
C LEU A 155 1.61 -19.91 -2.60
N THR A 156 2.94 -20.01 -2.49
CA THR A 156 3.77 -20.75 -3.46
C THR A 156 3.47 -22.25 -3.51
N GLN A 157 2.88 -22.81 -2.46
CA GLN A 157 2.45 -24.20 -2.43
C GLN A 157 1.13 -24.44 -3.19
N HIS A 158 0.32 -23.38 -3.36
CA HIS A 158 -1.01 -23.43 -3.98
C HIS A 158 -1.06 -22.78 -5.37
N THR A 159 -0.07 -21.96 -5.72
CA THR A 159 -0.03 -21.19 -6.98
C THR A 159 1.31 -21.38 -7.69
N ARG A 160 1.30 -21.30 -9.05
CA ARG A 160 2.51 -21.46 -9.86
C ARG A 160 3.16 -20.17 -10.31
N LEU A 161 2.40 -19.06 -10.25
CA LEU A 161 2.85 -17.78 -10.77
C LEU A 161 3.22 -16.88 -9.60
N GLN A 162 4.49 -16.57 -9.48
CA GLN A 162 5.05 -15.69 -8.47
C GLN A 162 5.65 -14.47 -9.17
N ARG A 163 5.47 -13.30 -8.56
CA ARG A 163 6.00 -12.04 -9.04
C ARG A 163 6.55 -11.22 -7.88
N PHE A 164 7.58 -10.46 -8.12
CA PHE A 164 8.06 -9.45 -7.18
C PHE A 164 8.40 -8.15 -7.91
N ASP A 165 8.53 -7.08 -7.14
CA ASP A 165 8.98 -5.76 -7.59
C ASP A 165 9.72 -5.08 -6.43
N TYR A 166 10.30 -3.90 -6.65
CA TYR A 166 10.98 -3.15 -5.62
C TYR A 166 10.21 -1.89 -5.24
N GLN A 167 10.13 -1.65 -3.93
CA GLN A 167 9.80 -0.38 -3.32
C GLN A 167 11.00 0.14 -2.54
N PHE A 168 10.91 1.35 -2.00
CA PHE A 168 12.02 1.98 -1.29
C PHE A 168 11.55 2.38 0.10
N HIS A 169 12.13 1.76 1.13
CA HIS A 169 11.76 2.01 2.53
C HIS A 169 12.97 2.58 3.28
N TRP A 170 12.70 3.48 4.21
CA TRP A 170 13.67 3.94 5.17
C TRP A 170 13.51 3.15 6.47
N GLN A 171 14.64 2.79 7.08
CA GLN A 171 14.69 2.05 8.35
C GLN A 171 15.32 2.93 9.43
N ASN A 172 14.68 2.98 10.58
CA ASN A 172 15.24 3.61 11.77
C ASN A 172 16.22 2.64 12.46
N HIS A 173 17.46 3.02 12.55
CA HIS A 173 18.49 2.29 13.29
C HIS A 173 18.73 2.92 14.66
N ASP A 174 17.66 3.27 15.37
CA ASP A 174 17.67 3.92 16.68
C ASP A 174 18.41 5.27 16.68
N TYR A 175 18.23 6.03 15.60
CA TYR A 175 18.79 7.38 15.47
C TYR A 175 18.22 8.30 16.56
N LYS A 176 19.09 9.09 17.20
CA LYS A 176 18.70 10.03 18.26
C LYS A 176 18.03 11.29 17.73
N ASN A 177 18.37 11.68 16.51
CA ASN A 177 17.86 12.85 15.79
C ASN A 177 18.21 12.75 14.30
N PHE A 178 17.72 13.70 13.52
CA PHE A 178 17.95 13.74 12.08
C PHE A 178 19.43 13.90 11.67
N ASP A 179 20.23 14.63 12.46
CA ASP A 179 21.69 14.77 12.18
C ASP A 179 22.45 13.45 12.41
N ASP A 180 22.01 12.62 13.35
CA ASP A 180 22.55 11.27 13.60
C ASP A 180 22.28 10.35 12.38
N PHE A 181 21.05 10.38 11.84
CA PHE A 181 20.74 9.73 10.57
C PHE A 181 21.65 10.26 9.43
N LEU A 182 21.77 11.58 9.26
CA LEU A 182 22.62 12.16 8.24
C LEU A 182 24.09 11.75 8.36
N ALA A 183 24.57 11.50 9.58
CA ALA A 183 25.95 11.07 9.83
C ALA A 183 26.25 9.70 9.22
N GLN A 184 25.27 8.85 8.98
CA GLN A 184 25.42 7.54 8.34
C GLN A 184 25.60 7.65 6.82
N LEU A 185 25.17 8.76 6.23
CA LEU A 185 25.24 8.97 4.79
C LEU A 185 26.63 9.45 4.34
N SER A 186 26.96 9.17 3.10
CA SER A 186 28.16 9.72 2.45
C SER A 186 28.14 11.25 2.46
N SER A 187 29.33 11.88 2.52
CA SER A 187 29.46 13.34 2.64
C SER A 187 28.72 14.12 1.55
N LYS A 188 28.71 13.60 0.31
CA LYS A 188 27.99 14.20 -0.83
C LYS A 188 26.47 14.18 -0.59
N LYS A 189 25.93 13.03 -0.20
CA LYS A 189 24.46 12.88 0.02
C LYS A 189 23.98 13.71 1.21
N ARG A 190 24.72 13.68 2.32
CA ARG A 190 24.46 14.54 3.49
C ARG A 190 24.43 16.03 3.12
N LYS A 191 25.43 16.50 2.32
CA LYS A 191 25.49 17.89 1.87
C LYS A 191 24.27 18.25 1.02
N ASN A 192 23.85 17.36 0.12
CA ASN A 192 22.69 17.59 -0.74
C ASN A 192 21.39 17.71 0.07
N ILE A 193 21.15 16.80 1.02
CA ILE A 193 19.96 16.86 1.88
C ILE A 193 19.94 18.16 2.70
N LYS A 194 21.06 18.53 3.33
CA LYS A 194 21.17 19.82 4.07
C LYS A 194 20.90 21.01 3.16
N GLN A 195 21.32 20.97 1.89
CA GLN A 195 21.05 22.03 0.93
C GLN A 195 19.57 22.08 0.52
N GLU A 196 18.94 20.92 0.26
CA GLU A 196 17.50 20.83 -0.08
C GLU A 196 16.65 21.39 1.06
N ARG A 197 16.88 20.97 2.31
CA ARG A 197 16.19 21.51 3.50
C ARG A 197 16.45 23.01 3.69
N ARG A 198 17.67 23.49 3.44
CA ARG A 198 17.95 24.93 3.51
C ARG A 198 17.17 25.73 2.48
N LYS A 199 17.06 25.26 1.22
CA LYS A 199 16.28 25.95 0.17
C LYS A 199 14.84 26.15 0.56
N VAL A 200 14.21 25.16 1.23
CA VAL A 200 12.83 25.31 1.73
C VAL A 200 12.75 26.42 2.79
N ARG A 201 13.69 26.44 3.75
CA ARG A 201 13.73 27.51 4.76
C ARG A 201 14.02 28.89 4.17
N ASP A 202 14.92 28.98 3.19
CA ASP A 202 15.28 30.24 2.51
C ASP A 202 14.08 30.82 1.73
N GLN A 203 13.10 29.97 1.36
CA GLN A 203 11.81 30.37 0.76
C GLN A 203 10.76 30.75 1.82
N GLN A 204 11.14 30.84 3.11
CA GLN A 204 10.25 31.16 4.22
C GLN A 204 9.06 30.20 4.39
N ILE A 205 9.24 28.93 4.01
CA ILE A 205 8.21 27.91 4.16
C ILE A 205 8.32 27.26 5.55
N GLU A 206 7.24 27.28 6.30
CA GLU A 206 7.08 26.60 7.59
C GLU A 206 6.37 25.25 7.38
N ILE A 207 6.88 24.20 8.01
CA ILE A 207 6.26 22.86 7.97
C ILE A 207 5.66 22.55 9.33
N LYS A 208 4.38 22.11 9.32
CA LYS A 208 3.66 21.68 10.53
C LYS A 208 3.03 20.32 10.31
N THR A 209 3.05 19.49 11.35
CA THR A 209 2.42 18.17 11.38
C THR A 209 1.22 18.17 12.31
N PHE A 210 0.17 17.46 11.92
CA PHE A 210 -1.08 17.32 12.68
C PHE A 210 -1.52 15.85 12.64
N LYS A 211 -2.13 15.38 13.71
CA LYS A 211 -2.91 14.14 13.63
C LYS A 211 -4.23 14.43 12.96
N GLY A 212 -4.76 13.45 12.19
CA GLY A 212 -5.99 13.69 11.44
C GLY A 212 -7.19 14.03 12.31
N ASP A 213 -7.31 13.46 13.52
CA ASP A 213 -8.40 13.75 14.47
C ASP A 213 -8.27 15.12 15.19
N GLU A 214 -7.15 15.83 14.98
CA GLU A 214 -6.93 17.19 15.49
C GLU A 214 -7.27 18.28 14.45
N LEU A 215 -7.60 17.90 13.19
CA LEU A 215 -7.83 18.87 12.12
C LEU A 215 -9.17 19.60 12.28
N SER A 216 -9.14 20.92 12.04
CA SER A 216 -10.35 21.71 11.82
C SER A 216 -11.01 21.37 10.48
N ASP A 217 -12.29 21.75 10.32
CA ASP A 217 -13.00 21.55 9.04
C ASP A 217 -12.29 22.28 7.89
N GLU A 218 -11.73 23.47 8.12
CA GLU A 218 -10.95 24.19 7.11
C GLU A 218 -9.69 23.43 6.70
N GLN A 219 -8.96 22.84 7.65
CA GLN A 219 -7.78 22.03 7.37
C GLN A 219 -8.15 20.75 6.60
N TRP A 220 -9.30 20.13 6.90
CA TRP A 220 -9.83 19.00 6.13
C TRP A 220 -10.11 19.36 4.66
N GLU A 221 -10.76 20.50 4.42
CA GLU A 221 -11.00 20.99 3.06
C GLU A 221 -9.69 21.28 2.31
N LYS A 222 -8.70 21.89 3.00
CA LYS A 222 -7.39 22.19 2.43
C LYS A 222 -6.62 20.91 2.04
N ILE A 223 -6.51 19.93 2.95
CA ILE A 223 -5.77 18.70 2.62
C ILE A 223 -6.47 17.88 1.54
N TYR A 224 -7.79 17.83 1.54
CA TYR A 224 -8.56 17.17 0.50
C TYR A 224 -8.42 17.88 -0.85
N PHE A 225 -8.33 19.19 -0.88
CA PHE A 225 -8.01 19.95 -2.07
C PHE A 225 -6.63 19.58 -2.62
N PHE A 226 -5.57 19.50 -1.79
CA PHE A 226 -4.26 19.08 -2.21
C PHE A 226 -4.23 17.62 -2.71
N TYR A 227 -4.98 16.75 -2.10
CA TYR A 227 -5.18 15.39 -2.60
C TYR A 227 -5.75 15.41 -4.03
N LYS A 228 -6.82 16.14 -4.28
CA LYS A 228 -7.48 16.22 -5.60
C LYS A 228 -6.61 16.85 -6.67
N ILE A 229 -5.89 17.92 -6.36
CA ILE A 229 -5.11 18.68 -7.35
C ILE A 229 -4.01 17.82 -8.01
N THR A 230 -3.46 16.86 -7.29
CA THR A 230 -2.45 15.94 -7.83
C THR A 230 -3.03 15.04 -8.91
N PHE A 231 -4.26 14.55 -8.72
CA PHE A 231 -4.94 13.78 -9.75
C PHE A 231 -5.31 14.65 -10.96
N MET A 232 -5.82 15.85 -10.72
CA MET A 232 -6.17 16.80 -11.79
C MET A 232 -4.94 17.16 -12.65
N LYS A 233 -3.79 17.45 -12.02
CA LYS A 233 -2.52 17.73 -12.73
C LYS A 233 -2.04 16.55 -13.59
N LYS A 234 -2.41 15.31 -13.25
CA LYS A 234 -2.03 14.08 -13.96
C LYS A 234 -3.16 13.50 -14.84
N SER A 235 -4.20 14.27 -15.10
CA SER A 235 -5.39 13.84 -15.88
C SER A 235 -6.05 12.56 -15.33
N GLY A 236 -5.94 12.34 -14.02
CA GLY A 236 -6.57 11.24 -13.29
C GLY A 236 -7.80 11.71 -12.50
N ALA A 237 -8.53 10.77 -11.91
CA ALA A 237 -9.63 11.03 -11.00
C ALA A 237 -9.26 10.61 -9.56
N PRO A 238 -9.57 11.43 -8.55
CA PRO A 238 -9.38 11.04 -7.15
C PRO A 238 -10.30 9.88 -6.80
N THR A 239 -9.75 8.85 -6.18
CA THR A 239 -10.48 7.60 -5.87
C THR A 239 -11.03 7.57 -4.44
N LEU A 240 -10.48 8.37 -3.53
CA LEU A 240 -10.89 8.45 -2.14
C LEU A 240 -11.73 9.72 -1.89
N SER A 241 -12.76 9.61 -1.07
CA SER A 241 -13.60 10.73 -0.68
C SER A 241 -13.07 11.43 0.58
N LEU A 242 -13.59 12.64 0.87
CA LEU A 242 -13.32 13.31 2.14
C LEU A 242 -13.84 12.49 3.33
N ASP A 243 -14.99 11.84 3.16
CA ASP A 243 -15.59 10.99 4.19
C ASP A 243 -14.72 9.78 4.52
N PHE A 244 -14.06 9.19 3.52
CA PHE A 244 -13.04 8.16 3.76
C PHE A 244 -11.94 8.67 4.68
N PHE A 245 -11.32 9.81 4.35
CA PHE A 245 -10.24 10.36 5.16
C PHE A 245 -10.69 10.72 6.58
N LYS A 246 -11.89 11.31 6.74
CA LYS A 246 -12.46 11.61 8.06
C LYS A 246 -12.76 10.34 8.86
N ALA A 247 -13.21 9.27 8.21
CA ALA A 247 -13.46 7.97 8.87
C ALA A 247 -12.20 7.34 9.45
N VAL A 248 -11.04 7.50 8.78
CA VAL A 248 -9.75 6.97 9.22
C VAL A 248 -8.86 8.01 9.91
N ALA A 249 -9.41 9.14 10.35
CA ALA A 249 -8.68 10.30 10.87
C ALA A 249 -7.65 9.96 11.95
N LYS A 250 -7.97 9.07 12.89
CA LYS A 250 -7.06 8.63 13.96
C LYS A 250 -5.79 7.94 13.47
N GLN A 251 -5.82 7.43 12.26
CA GLN A 251 -4.69 6.75 11.62
C GLN A 251 -3.89 7.69 10.69
N LEU A 252 -4.25 8.98 10.62
CA LEU A 252 -3.60 9.91 9.70
C LEU A 252 -2.61 10.82 10.41
N LEU A 253 -1.48 11.03 9.73
CA LEU A 253 -0.56 12.14 9.96
C LEU A 253 -0.63 13.05 8.73
N ILE A 254 -0.97 14.32 8.97
CA ILE A 254 -1.06 15.34 7.93
C ILE A 254 0.12 16.29 8.08
N ILE A 255 0.79 16.56 6.98
CA ILE A 255 1.93 17.47 6.91
C ILE A 255 1.52 18.63 6.02
N PHE A 256 1.46 19.83 6.58
CA PHE A 256 1.20 21.06 5.83
C PHE A 256 2.47 21.89 5.68
N ALA A 257 2.58 22.55 4.54
CA ALA A 257 3.57 23.59 4.27
C ALA A 257 2.85 24.94 4.16
N TYR A 258 3.36 25.93 4.89
CA TYR A 258 2.81 27.30 4.95
C TYR A 258 3.85 28.27 4.37
N HIS A 259 3.36 29.24 3.59
CA HIS A 259 4.12 30.40 3.12
C HIS A 259 3.24 31.64 3.35
N ASP A 260 3.76 32.61 4.09
CA ASP A 260 3.00 33.83 4.49
C ASP A 260 1.63 33.49 5.12
N ASP A 261 1.61 32.55 6.08
CA ASP A 261 0.41 32.01 6.76
C ASP A 261 -0.59 31.26 5.85
N GLU A 262 -0.36 31.22 4.54
CA GLU A 262 -1.19 30.46 3.60
C GLU A 262 -0.68 29.02 3.42
N THR A 263 -1.61 28.06 3.44
CA THR A 263 -1.27 26.67 3.18
C THR A 263 -1.00 26.46 1.68
N VAL A 264 0.24 26.16 1.32
CA VAL A 264 0.69 26.03 -0.10
C VAL A 264 0.83 24.58 -0.55
N ALA A 265 0.99 23.64 0.37
CA ALA A 265 1.11 22.23 0.06
C ALA A 265 0.68 21.37 1.24
N GLY A 266 0.38 20.09 0.97
CA GLY A 266 0.07 19.11 2.00
C GLY A 266 0.38 17.68 1.59
N ALA A 267 0.70 16.85 2.59
CA ALA A 267 0.84 15.41 2.42
C ALA A 267 -0.02 14.66 3.44
N ILE A 268 -0.51 13.49 3.02
CA ILE A 268 -1.26 12.55 3.85
C ILE A 268 -0.40 11.31 4.03
N CYS A 269 -0.09 11.01 5.29
CA CYS A 269 0.55 9.76 5.70
C CYS A 269 -0.42 8.95 6.57
N ILE A 270 -0.24 7.64 6.61
CA ILE A 270 -0.99 6.73 7.47
C ILE A 270 -0.03 6.19 8.53
N LEU A 271 -0.50 6.18 9.77
CA LEU A 271 0.25 5.71 10.94
C LEU A 271 -0.09 4.25 11.23
N GLY A 272 0.92 3.39 11.16
CA GLY A 272 0.88 2.06 11.74
C GLY A 272 1.50 2.05 13.14
N LYS A 273 1.58 0.87 13.75
CA LYS A 273 2.15 0.70 15.09
C LYS A 273 3.62 1.13 15.17
N ASP A 274 4.41 0.75 14.17
CA ASP A 274 5.83 1.04 14.08
C ASP A 274 6.28 1.51 12.67
N THR A 275 5.33 1.81 11.80
CA THR A 275 5.56 2.20 10.41
C THR A 275 4.76 3.44 10.04
N LEU A 276 5.41 4.41 9.39
CA LEU A 276 4.78 5.53 8.71
C LEU A 276 4.62 5.21 7.22
N TYR A 277 3.44 5.46 6.66
CA TYR A 277 3.14 5.22 5.25
C TYR A 277 2.79 6.54 4.54
N GLY A 278 3.71 7.10 3.75
CA GLY A 278 3.42 8.24 2.88
C GLY A 278 2.53 7.82 1.72
N ARG A 279 1.41 8.52 1.51
CA ARG A 279 0.43 8.11 0.48
C ARG A 279 0.09 9.17 -0.53
N HIS A 280 -0.23 10.35 -0.09
CA HIS A 280 -0.67 11.41 -0.99
C HIS A 280 0.09 12.70 -0.72
N TRP A 281 0.27 13.46 -1.79
CA TRP A 281 0.93 14.75 -1.79
C TRP A 281 0.25 15.67 -2.79
N GLY A 282 0.16 16.95 -2.47
CA GLY A 282 -0.24 17.97 -3.42
C GLY A 282 0.31 19.35 -3.06
N CYS A 283 0.49 20.17 -4.06
CA CYS A 283 0.92 21.56 -3.93
C CYS A 283 0.24 22.43 -4.98
N LEU A 284 0.07 23.72 -4.66
CA LEU A 284 -0.46 24.72 -5.60
C LEU A 284 0.59 25.04 -6.66
N GLU A 285 1.75 25.46 -6.22
CA GLU A 285 2.87 25.93 -7.03
C GLU A 285 4.12 25.08 -6.74
N GLU A 286 5.08 25.10 -7.64
CA GLU A 286 6.35 24.41 -7.45
C GLU A 286 7.30 25.27 -6.63
N TYR A 287 7.64 24.79 -5.43
CA TYR A 287 8.71 25.33 -4.58
C TYR A 287 9.91 24.40 -4.62
N ASP A 288 11.11 24.99 -4.75
CA ASP A 288 12.34 24.20 -4.86
C ASP A 288 12.54 23.32 -3.63
N SER A 289 12.65 22.03 -3.86
CA SER A 289 12.88 20.97 -2.85
C SER A 289 11.72 20.73 -1.85
N LEU A 290 10.59 21.44 -1.96
CA LEU A 290 9.47 21.30 -1.02
C LEU A 290 8.89 19.87 -0.98
N HIS A 291 8.76 19.24 -2.15
CA HIS A 291 8.30 17.84 -2.22
C HIS A 291 9.18 16.91 -1.36
N PHE A 292 10.51 17.08 -1.40
CA PHE A 292 11.42 16.24 -0.62
C PHE A 292 11.33 16.53 0.87
N GLU A 293 11.18 17.79 1.26
CA GLU A 293 10.99 18.16 2.66
C GLU A 293 9.74 17.53 3.23
N VAL A 294 8.59 17.74 2.59
CA VAL A 294 7.30 17.28 3.10
C VAL A 294 7.12 15.77 2.98
N CYS A 295 7.50 15.17 1.84
CA CYS A 295 7.23 13.75 1.59
C CYS A 295 8.30 12.81 2.14
N TYR A 296 9.51 13.31 2.48
CA TYR A 296 10.60 12.44 2.95
C TYR A 296 11.22 12.92 4.25
N TYR A 297 11.77 14.14 4.30
CA TYR A 297 12.59 14.56 5.45
C TYR A 297 11.76 14.76 6.71
N THR A 298 10.60 15.39 6.61
CA THR A 298 9.67 15.54 7.72
C THR A 298 9.17 14.18 8.22
N GLY A 299 8.88 13.24 7.30
CA GLY A 299 8.48 11.89 7.67
C GLY A 299 9.57 11.11 8.38
N ILE A 300 10.83 11.19 7.93
CA ILE A 300 11.99 10.59 8.60
C ILE A 300 12.17 11.19 10.00
N GLU A 301 12.14 12.51 10.12
CA GLU A 301 12.26 13.22 11.39
C GLU A 301 11.16 12.79 12.37
N TYR A 302 9.91 12.76 11.91
CA TYR A 302 8.78 12.25 12.69
C TYR A 302 8.99 10.79 13.15
N CYS A 303 9.46 9.91 12.26
CA CYS A 303 9.75 8.52 12.64
C CYS A 303 10.83 8.42 13.74
N ILE A 304 11.87 9.23 13.65
CA ILE A 304 12.93 9.27 14.67
C ILE A 304 12.36 9.76 16.01
N GLU A 305 11.61 10.86 16.00
CA GLU A 305 11.01 11.45 17.20
C GLU A 305 9.99 10.55 17.89
N GLN A 306 9.20 9.82 17.13
CA GLN A 306 8.18 8.89 17.66
C GLN A 306 8.68 7.46 17.86
N GLY A 307 9.95 7.17 17.53
CA GLY A 307 10.52 5.83 17.64
C GLY A 307 9.93 4.81 16.66
N LEU A 308 9.34 5.27 15.54
CA LEU A 308 8.86 4.38 14.50
C LEU A 308 10.05 3.72 13.77
N LYS A 309 9.88 2.45 13.39
CA LYS A 309 10.96 1.64 12.81
C LYS A 309 11.12 1.83 11.32
N THR A 310 10.01 2.02 10.61
CA THR A 310 9.99 2.02 9.15
C THR A 310 9.24 3.23 8.60
N PHE A 311 9.72 3.76 7.48
CA PHE A 311 8.96 4.70 6.67
C PHE A 311 8.85 4.19 5.23
N GLU A 312 7.62 3.93 4.78
CA GLU A 312 7.25 3.61 3.40
C GLU A 312 6.72 4.88 2.69
N PRO A 313 7.50 5.57 1.87
CA PRO A 313 7.11 6.87 1.29
C PRO A 313 6.29 6.75 -0.02
N GLY A 314 5.63 5.61 -0.26
CA GLY A 314 4.91 5.30 -1.50
C GLY A 314 5.72 4.47 -2.49
N ALA A 315 5.03 3.94 -3.54
CA ALA A 315 5.51 2.83 -4.34
C ALA A 315 6.71 3.11 -5.26
N GLN A 316 6.84 4.31 -5.84
CA GLN A 316 7.78 4.57 -6.94
C GLN A 316 8.85 5.61 -6.58
N GLY A 317 9.99 5.58 -7.33
CA GLY A 317 10.98 6.64 -7.38
C GLY A 317 12.36 6.30 -6.84
N GLU A 318 13.29 5.92 -7.72
CA GLU A 318 14.70 5.65 -7.40
C GLU A 318 15.41 6.84 -6.75
N HIS A 319 14.93 8.07 -7.00
CA HIS A 319 15.46 9.28 -6.34
C HIS A 319 15.39 9.22 -4.81
N LYS A 320 14.57 8.33 -4.25
CA LYS A 320 14.46 8.04 -2.82
C LYS A 320 15.74 7.42 -2.27
N ILE A 321 16.46 6.61 -3.06
CA ILE A 321 17.73 5.98 -2.65
C ILE A 321 18.70 7.05 -2.16
N SER A 322 18.86 8.13 -2.93
CA SER A 322 19.79 9.20 -2.57
C SER A 322 19.44 9.92 -1.26
N ARG A 323 18.25 9.65 -0.69
CA ARG A 323 17.71 10.23 0.55
C ARG A 323 17.61 9.22 1.70
N GLY A 324 18.19 8.03 1.53
CA GLY A 324 18.29 7.03 2.61
C GLY A 324 17.23 5.93 2.56
N PHE A 325 16.36 5.90 1.55
CA PHE A 325 15.42 4.80 1.37
C PHE A 325 16.08 3.69 0.55
N LEU A 326 16.07 2.48 1.07
CA LEU A 326 16.71 1.33 0.43
C LEU A 326 15.66 0.44 -0.27
N PRO A 327 16.06 -0.32 -1.31
CA PRO A 327 15.16 -1.20 -2.02
C PRO A 327 14.67 -2.35 -1.13
N VAL A 328 13.36 -2.62 -1.18
CA VAL A 328 12.69 -3.73 -0.51
C VAL A 328 11.86 -4.48 -1.53
N LYS A 329 12.01 -5.80 -1.59
CA LYS A 329 11.19 -6.65 -2.46
C LYS A 329 9.74 -6.69 -1.96
N THR A 330 8.80 -6.40 -2.83
CA THR A 330 7.37 -6.64 -2.63
C THR A 330 6.95 -7.86 -3.43
N ARG A 331 6.08 -8.69 -2.89
CA ARG A 331 5.73 -9.98 -3.49
C ARG A 331 4.25 -10.09 -3.81
N SER A 332 3.95 -10.81 -4.87
CA SER A 332 2.60 -11.20 -5.24
C SER A 332 2.58 -12.64 -5.75
N ALA A 333 1.44 -13.30 -5.55
CA ALA A 333 1.20 -14.65 -6.05
C ALA A 333 -0.07 -14.66 -6.90
N HIS A 334 -0.09 -15.45 -7.95
CA HIS A 334 -1.17 -15.43 -8.91
C HIS A 334 -1.57 -16.83 -9.34
N TRP A 335 -2.87 -17.01 -9.58
CA TRP A 335 -3.44 -18.16 -10.24
C TRP A 335 -4.24 -17.69 -11.46
N VAL A 336 -4.13 -18.43 -12.55
CA VAL A 336 -4.80 -18.17 -13.81
C VAL A 336 -5.56 -19.43 -14.22
N GLN A 337 -6.84 -19.27 -14.57
CA GLN A 337 -7.73 -20.39 -14.90
C GLN A 337 -7.34 -21.10 -16.20
N ASN A 338 -6.91 -20.36 -17.21
CA ASN A 338 -6.49 -20.92 -18.48
C ASN A 338 -5.07 -21.50 -18.37
N GLU A 339 -4.95 -22.83 -18.46
CA GLU A 339 -3.66 -23.54 -18.27
C GLU A 339 -2.61 -23.14 -19.32
N GLN A 340 -3.00 -22.91 -20.57
CA GLN A 340 -2.06 -22.48 -21.63
C GLN A 340 -1.49 -21.08 -21.31
N PHE A 341 -2.34 -20.16 -20.87
CA PHE A 341 -1.89 -18.84 -20.42
C PHE A 341 -1.04 -18.93 -19.17
N SER A 342 -1.40 -19.80 -18.22
CA SER A 342 -0.60 -20.03 -17.02
C SER A 342 0.85 -20.44 -17.37
N GLN A 343 1.03 -21.34 -18.33
CA GLN A 343 2.34 -21.75 -18.79
C GLN A 343 3.13 -20.61 -19.44
N ILE A 344 2.50 -19.88 -20.35
CA ILE A 344 3.13 -18.73 -21.03
C ILE A 344 3.56 -17.66 -20.02
N LEU A 345 2.70 -17.39 -19.04
CA LEU A 345 2.98 -16.42 -17.99
C LEU A 345 4.12 -16.90 -17.06
N GLN A 346 4.19 -18.18 -16.76
CA GLN A 346 5.29 -18.72 -15.95
C GLN A 346 6.65 -18.46 -16.61
N ASP A 347 6.79 -18.76 -17.91
CA ASP A 347 8.02 -18.48 -18.66
C ASP A 347 8.35 -16.97 -18.74
N HIS A 348 7.31 -16.14 -18.84
CA HIS A 348 7.48 -14.69 -18.85
C HIS A 348 7.96 -14.18 -17.49
N LEU A 349 7.33 -14.60 -16.40
CA LEU A 349 7.66 -14.18 -15.04
C LEU A 349 9.04 -14.64 -14.60
N GLN A 350 9.52 -15.81 -15.06
CA GLN A 350 10.90 -16.23 -14.81
C GLN A 350 11.93 -15.29 -15.44
N ARG A 351 11.68 -14.82 -16.67
CA ARG A 351 12.55 -13.82 -17.33
C ARG A 351 12.46 -12.45 -16.68
N GLU A 352 11.25 -12.01 -16.30
CA GLU A 352 11.05 -10.77 -15.54
C GLU A 352 11.80 -10.83 -14.21
N ALA A 353 11.70 -11.93 -13.47
CA ALA A 353 12.37 -12.13 -12.20
C ALA A 353 13.90 -12.02 -12.33
N ALA A 354 14.50 -12.65 -13.35
CA ALA A 354 15.93 -12.55 -13.57
C ALA A 354 16.38 -11.09 -13.84
N ALA A 355 15.65 -10.37 -14.69
CA ALA A 355 15.96 -8.96 -14.96
C ALA A 355 15.77 -8.07 -13.71
N LEU A 356 14.78 -8.37 -12.86
CA LEU A 356 14.55 -7.63 -11.63
C LEU A 356 15.60 -7.94 -10.54
N GLU A 357 16.18 -9.14 -10.52
CA GLU A 357 17.32 -9.44 -9.62
C GLU A 357 18.54 -8.59 -10.00
N ASP A 358 18.92 -8.56 -11.29
CA ASP A 358 20.02 -7.72 -11.77
C ASP A 358 19.77 -6.24 -11.44
N TYR A 359 18.56 -5.76 -11.69
CA TYR A 359 18.15 -4.38 -11.34
C TYR A 359 18.24 -4.12 -9.82
N GLY A 360 17.85 -5.08 -9.00
CA GLY A 360 17.95 -4.98 -7.55
C GLY A 360 19.39 -4.81 -7.06
N GLU A 361 20.34 -5.51 -7.69
CA GLU A 361 21.76 -5.35 -7.37
C GLU A 361 22.26 -3.93 -7.69
N ASP A 362 21.87 -3.38 -8.83
CA ASP A 362 22.21 -2.00 -9.23
C ASP A 362 21.61 -0.98 -8.23
N LEU A 363 20.38 -1.18 -7.78
CA LEU A 363 19.75 -0.33 -6.77
C LEU A 363 20.52 -0.34 -5.43
N TRP A 364 21.00 -1.52 -4.99
CA TRP A 364 21.79 -1.63 -3.76
C TRP A 364 23.16 -0.98 -3.88
N GLN A 365 23.81 -1.04 -5.07
CA GLN A 365 25.08 -0.34 -5.34
C GLN A 365 24.92 1.19 -5.27
N ALA A 366 23.72 1.71 -5.54
CA ALA A 366 23.40 3.13 -5.42
C ALA A 366 23.15 3.61 -3.98
N SER A 367 23.30 2.73 -2.96
CA SER A 367 23.09 3.05 -1.56
C SER A 367 23.81 4.33 -1.14
N PRO A 368 23.14 5.24 -0.41
CA PRO A 368 23.75 6.50 0.04
C PRO A 368 24.60 6.33 1.31
N TYR A 369 24.45 5.20 1.99
CA TYR A 369 25.13 4.90 3.24
C TYR A 369 26.63 4.65 3.03
N LYS A 370 27.41 4.78 4.13
CA LYS A 370 28.87 4.56 4.10
C LYS A 370 29.21 3.08 4.11
#